data_c6a4bf5c64b64e68c0100296704bceb0
#
_entry.id   c6a4bf5c64b64e68c0100296704bceb0
#
_cell.length_a   1.000
_cell.length_b   1.000
_cell.length_c   1.000
_cell.angle_alpha   90.00
_cell.angle_beta   90.00
_cell.angle_gamma   90.00
#
_symmetry.space_group_name_H-M   'P 1'
#
loop_
_entity.id
_entity.type
_entity.pdbx_description
1 polymer ?
#
loop_
_entity_poly.entity_id
_entity_poly.type
_entity_poly.pdbx_seq_one_letter_code
_entity_poly.pdbx_strand_id
1 'polypeptide(L)'
;MKRFCILLVMFLATTALIAQDTPPATTPKKDVSTIAKEEAVPTYRFAFSVYELVEGKRTNQRDYSVLVPADGRGPYSKIKIGTKVPIVTGNASGNTQYTYTDVGFELECSAIETTNNRLSARIELNFSSFAASNQNADSHSEGLGPVFRAISQHLRSVLTPGKPQMIASLDDPNSNKRFQVEVTATKVE
;
A
#
# COMPACT_ATOMS: atom_id res chain seq x y z
N MET A 1 -21.43 -1.91 -52.03
CA MET A 1 -22.78 -2.15 -52.59
C MET A 1 -23.70 -2.53 -51.47
N LYS A 2 -24.93 -1.95 -51.39
CA LYS A 2 -26.09 -2.09 -50.48
C LYS A 2 -25.99 -1.16 -49.24
N ARG A 3 -26.46 -0.01 -49.28
CA ARG A 3 -27.70 0.83 -49.25
C ARG A 3 -28.87 0.16 -48.51
N PHE A 4 -29.26 0.74 -47.35
CA PHE A 4 -30.60 0.73 -46.76
C PHE A 4 -30.65 1.91 -45.78
N CYS A 5 -31.25 3.01 -46.15
CA CYS A 5 -32.67 3.46 -46.18
C CYS A 5 -33.25 3.64 -44.80
N ILE A 6 -33.30 4.84 -44.40
CA ILE A 6 -34.20 5.80 -43.75
C ILE A 6 -35.59 5.25 -43.44
N LEU A 7 -36.06 5.43 -42.20
CA LEU A 7 -37.47 5.69 -41.89
C LEU A 7 -37.58 6.64 -40.70
N LEU A 8 -37.94 7.87 -41.04
CA LEU A 8 -38.32 8.97 -40.17
C LEU A 8 -39.84 8.76 -39.85
N VAL A 9 -40.19 8.64 -38.59
CA VAL A 9 -41.63 8.70 -38.16
C VAL A 9 -41.77 9.89 -37.24
N MET A 10 -42.35 10.94 -37.77
CA MET A 10 -42.92 12.09 -37.05
C MET A 10 -44.17 11.67 -36.33
N PHE A 11 -44.25 11.82 -35.02
CA PHE A 11 -45.48 11.78 -34.28
C PHE A 11 -45.77 13.17 -33.69
N LEU A 12 -46.75 13.87 -34.32
CA LEU A 12 -47.40 15.02 -33.72
C LEU A 12 -48.39 14.50 -32.68
N ALA A 13 -48.25 14.91 -31.45
CA ALA A 13 -49.30 14.73 -30.43
C ALA A 13 -49.59 16.06 -29.76
N THR A 14 -50.81 16.45 -29.89
CA THR A 14 -51.51 17.65 -29.44
C THR A 14 -51.54 17.77 -27.92
N THR A 15 -51.16 18.97 -27.42
CA THR A 15 -51.27 19.34 -26.01
C THR A 15 -52.71 19.70 -25.65
N ALA A 16 -53.34 18.94 -24.74
CA ALA A 16 -54.56 19.36 -24.02
C ALA A 16 -54.11 19.96 -22.67
N LEU A 17 -54.34 21.27 -22.49
CA LEU A 17 -54.27 21.95 -21.19
C LEU A 17 -55.44 21.51 -20.33
N ILE A 18 -55.17 20.78 -19.26
CA ILE A 18 -56.11 20.57 -18.14
C ILE A 18 -55.56 21.36 -16.97
N ALA A 19 -56.27 22.45 -16.61
CA ALA A 19 -56.00 23.17 -15.37
C ALA A 19 -56.46 22.28 -14.22
N GLN A 20 -55.53 21.83 -13.38
CA GLN A 20 -55.84 21.18 -12.11
C GLN A 20 -55.56 22.16 -10.97
N ASP A 21 -56.61 22.47 -10.23
CA ASP A 21 -56.56 23.12 -8.93
C ASP A 21 -55.63 22.35 -7.99
N THR A 22 -54.55 23.02 -7.55
CA THR A 22 -53.62 22.45 -6.62
C THR A 22 -54.08 22.75 -5.20
N PRO A 23 -54.37 21.75 -4.35
CA PRO A 23 -54.57 21.99 -2.93
C PRO A 23 -53.24 22.42 -2.27
N PRO A 24 -53.26 23.22 -1.20
CA PRO A 24 -52.02 23.75 -0.58
C PRO A 24 -51.15 22.62 -0.10
N ALA A 25 -49.90 22.61 -0.59
CA ALA A 25 -48.90 21.66 -0.21
C ALA A 25 -48.58 21.78 1.29
N THR A 26 -48.98 20.77 2.03
CA THR A 26 -48.49 20.54 3.39
C THR A 26 -47.00 20.21 3.27
N THR A 27 -46.14 21.15 3.68
CA THR A 27 -44.70 20.98 3.75
C THR A 27 -44.38 19.76 4.62
N PRO A 28 -43.77 18.69 4.11
CA PRO A 28 -43.33 17.62 4.99
C PRO A 28 -42.29 18.18 5.93
N LYS A 29 -42.59 18.14 7.22
CA LYS A 29 -41.62 18.35 8.29
C LYS A 29 -40.46 17.41 8.00
N LYS A 30 -39.32 17.99 7.59
CA LYS A 30 -38.07 17.26 7.42
C LYS A 30 -37.70 16.72 8.80
N ASP A 31 -38.04 15.45 9.03
CA ASP A 31 -37.53 14.76 10.20
C ASP A 31 -36.03 14.97 10.21
N VAL A 32 -35.53 15.65 11.24
CA VAL A 32 -34.12 15.78 11.55
C VAL A 32 -33.70 14.34 11.80
N SER A 33 -33.18 13.71 10.73
CA SER A 33 -32.57 12.41 10.83
C SER A 33 -31.53 12.52 11.96
N THR A 34 -31.77 11.80 13.01
CA THR A 34 -30.85 11.54 14.11
C THR A 34 -29.47 11.31 13.46
N ILE A 35 -28.56 12.26 13.63
CA ILE A 35 -27.16 12.09 13.22
C ILE A 35 -26.71 10.86 13.99
N ALA A 36 -26.68 9.73 13.32
CA ALA A 36 -26.09 8.52 13.87
C ALA A 36 -24.72 8.93 14.34
N LYS A 37 -24.44 8.82 15.64
CA LYS A 37 -23.13 9.09 16.23
C LYS A 37 -22.17 8.20 15.48
N GLU A 38 -21.37 8.79 14.60
CA GLU A 38 -20.35 8.09 13.84
C GLU A 38 -19.41 7.46 14.89
N GLU A 39 -19.49 6.14 14.99
CA GLU A 39 -18.70 5.41 15.96
C GLU A 39 -17.21 5.59 15.57
N ALA A 40 -16.44 6.19 16.45
CA ALA A 40 -15.05 6.52 16.17
C ALA A 40 -14.29 5.25 15.81
N VAL A 41 -13.69 5.23 14.62
CA VAL A 41 -12.88 4.10 14.14
C VAL A 41 -11.69 3.90 15.06
N PRO A 42 -11.52 2.72 15.66
CA PRO A 42 -10.37 2.46 16.51
C PRO A 42 -9.09 2.56 15.70
N THR A 43 -8.12 3.27 16.22
CA THR A 43 -6.81 3.46 15.60
C THR A 43 -5.74 2.71 16.38
N TYR A 44 -4.85 2.06 15.68
CA TYR A 44 -3.73 1.31 16.26
C TYR A 44 -2.41 1.88 15.80
N ARG A 45 -1.44 1.93 16.70
CA ARG A 45 -0.03 2.16 16.37
C ARG A 45 0.61 0.81 16.06
N PHE A 46 1.09 0.63 14.84
CA PHE A 46 1.89 -0.51 14.44
C PHE A 46 3.36 -0.12 14.54
N ALA A 47 4.08 -0.79 15.44
CA ALA A 47 5.52 -0.66 15.57
C ALA A 47 6.19 -1.88 14.93
N PHE A 48 6.98 -1.65 13.91
CA PHE A 48 7.71 -2.67 13.16
C PHE A 48 9.17 -2.63 13.53
N SER A 49 9.75 -3.80 13.84
CA SER A 49 11.19 -3.98 13.97
C SER A 49 11.68 -4.89 12.85
N VAL A 50 12.50 -4.32 11.96
CA VAL A 50 13.12 -5.02 10.83
C VAL A 50 14.60 -5.20 11.16
N TYR A 51 15.08 -6.44 11.15
CA TYR A 51 16.47 -6.73 11.50
C TYR A 51 17.02 -7.94 10.73
N GLU A 52 18.34 -7.99 10.66
CA GLU A 52 19.08 -9.14 10.16
C GLU A 52 19.54 -10.03 11.31
N LEU A 53 19.51 -11.33 11.12
CA LEU A 53 20.21 -12.29 11.97
C LEU A 53 21.46 -12.78 11.25
N VAL A 54 22.58 -12.70 11.95
CA VAL A 54 23.85 -13.29 11.53
C VAL A 54 24.30 -14.19 12.66
N GLU A 55 24.43 -15.49 12.41
CA GLU A 55 24.80 -16.47 13.44
C GLU A 55 23.92 -16.39 14.71
N GLY A 56 22.62 -16.12 14.53
CA GLY A 56 21.65 -15.99 15.61
C GLY A 56 21.68 -14.65 16.36
N LYS A 57 22.55 -13.73 16.01
CA LYS A 57 22.62 -12.38 16.61
C LYS A 57 21.87 -11.38 15.75
N ARG A 58 21.07 -10.51 16.38
CA ARG A 58 20.40 -9.39 15.70
C ARG A 58 21.42 -8.35 15.30
N THR A 59 21.37 -7.97 14.04
CA THR A 59 22.20 -6.92 13.44
C THR A 59 21.33 -6.02 12.57
N ASN A 60 21.77 -4.81 12.27
CA ASN A 60 21.10 -3.88 11.36
C ASN A 60 19.63 -3.66 11.68
N GLN A 61 19.26 -3.57 12.96
CA GLN A 61 17.89 -3.32 13.37
C GLN A 61 17.44 -1.91 13.01
N ARG A 62 16.23 -1.81 12.47
CA ARG A 62 15.54 -0.55 12.17
C ARG A 62 14.10 -0.65 12.64
N ASP A 63 13.63 0.40 13.30
CA ASP A 63 12.29 0.46 13.88
C ASP A 63 11.48 1.52 13.13
N TYR A 64 10.24 1.15 12.79
CA TYR A 64 9.29 2.03 12.10
C TYR A 64 7.97 2.01 12.84
N SER A 65 7.24 3.12 12.80
CA SER A 65 5.93 3.21 13.44
C SER A 65 4.94 3.96 12.56
N VAL A 66 3.72 3.45 12.46
CA VAL A 66 2.64 4.05 11.68
C VAL A 66 1.31 3.88 12.41
N LEU A 67 0.40 4.85 12.24
CA LEU A 67 -0.96 4.77 12.73
C LEU A 67 -1.85 4.14 11.66
N VAL A 68 -2.66 3.16 12.06
CA VAL A 68 -3.52 2.38 11.18
C VAL A 68 -4.95 2.40 11.72
N PRO A 69 -5.89 3.02 11.02
CA PRO A 69 -7.31 2.87 11.32
C PRO A 69 -7.76 1.42 11.10
N ALA A 70 -8.55 0.89 12.00
CA ALA A 70 -9.00 -0.51 11.94
C ALA A 70 -10.41 -0.65 11.36
N ASP A 71 -10.74 0.13 10.35
CA ASP A 71 -12.03 0.09 9.64
C ASP A 71 -12.02 -0.81 8.39
N GLY A 72 -10.85 -1.17 7.92
CA GLY A 72 -10.65 -1.94 6.69
C GLY A 72 -11.09 -1.24 5.40
N ARG A 73 -11.55 0.00 5.47
CA ARG A 73 -12.12 0.78 4.37
C ARG A 73 -11.25 1.94 3.92
N GLY A 74 -10.36 2.38 4.79
CA GLY A 74 -9.49 3.53 4.56
C GLY A 74 -8.37 3.26 3.55
N PRO A 75 -7.69 4.32 3.12
CA PRO A 75 -6.45 4.17 2.39
C PRO A 75 -5.43 3.43 3.27
N TYR A 76 -4.57 2.66 2.61
CA TYR A 76 -3.46 2.00 3.33
C TYR A 76 -2.59 3.04 4.02
N SER A 77 -2.22 2.76 5.28
CA SER A 77 -1.17 3.54 5.94
C SER A 77 0.18 3.17 5.34
N LYS A 78 0.94 4.18 4.92
CA LYS A 78 2.16 3.98 4.13
C LYS A 78 3.35 4.71 4.72
N ILE A 79 4.50 4.03 4.75
CA ILE A 79 5.82 4.61 4.99
C ILE A 79 6.68 4.32 3.77
N LYS A 80 7.35 5.34 3.24
CA LYS A 80 8.36 5.18 2.19
C LYS A 80 9.60 5.99 2.57
N ILE A 81 10.72 5.30 2.71
CA ILE A 81 12.02 5.89 3.02
C ILE A 81 13.04 5.33 2.04
N GLY A 82 13.64 6.18 1.26
CA GLY A 82 14.58 5.71 0.24
C GLY A 82 15.30 6.83 -0.49
N THR A 83 16.20 6.43 -1.36
CA THR A 83 16.98 7.30 -2.24
C THR A 83 16.79 6.85 -3.69
N LYS A 84 16.70 7.81 -4.60
CA LYS A 84 16.75 7.53 -6.04
C LYS A 84 18.20 7.44 -6.49
N VAL A 85 18.54 6.32 -7.08
CA VAL A 85 19.91 6.06 -7.54
C VAL A 85 19.91 6.03 -9.06
N PRO A 86 20.77 6.83 -9.72
CA PRO A 86 20.94 6.80 -11.16
C PRO A 86 21.70 5.53 -11.57
N ILE A 87 21.16 4.82 -12.54
CA ILE A 87 21.81 3.67 -13.18
C ILE A 87 22.08 4.05 -14.63
N VAL A 88 23.30 3.81 -15.08
CA VAL A 88 23.66 3.98 -16.50
C VAL A 88 23.01 2.83 -17.27
N THR A 89 22.14 3.17 -18.24
CA THR A 89 21.43 2.20 -19.08
C THR A 89 21.97 2.12 -20.51
N GLY A 90 22.82 3.06 -20.91
CA GLY A 90 23.45 3.06 -22.23
C GLY A 90 24.44 4.19 -22.41
N ASN A 91 25.42 3.95 -23.27
CA ASN A 91 26.37 4.93 -23.77
C ASN A 91 26.29 4.91 -25.30
N ALA A 92 25.39 5.69 -25.87
CA ALA A 92 25.28 5.82 -27.31
C ALA A 92 25.90 7.15 -27.75
N SER A 93 26.92 7.10 -28.60
CA SER A 93 27.50 8.27 -29.27
C SER A 93 27.92 9.41 -28.31
N GLY A 94 28.51 9.07 -27.16
CA GLY A 94 28.96 10.05 -26.18
C GLY A 94 27.90 10.60 -25.22
N ASN A 95 26.64 10.17 -25.35
CA ASN A 95 25.57 10.53 -24.44
C ASN A 95 25.29 9.37 -23.48
N THR A 96 25.53 9.58 -22.16
CA THR A 96 25.20 8.63 -21.11
C THR A 96 23.73 8.75 -20.74
N GLN A 97 22.99 7.64 -20.86
CA GLN A 97 21.59 7.55 -20.44
C GLN A 97 21.50 7.00 -19.01
N TYR A 98 20.63 7.63 -18.22
CA TYR A 98 20.39 7.23 -16.83
C TYR A 98 18.94 6.83 -16.62
N THR A 99 18.72 5.74 -15.89
CA THR A 99 17.44 5.37 -15.30
C THR A 99 17.55 5.48 -13.78
N TYR A 100 16.53 6.04 -13.14
CA TYR A 100 16.52 6.17 -11.68
C TYR A 100 15.75 5.02 -11.05
N THR A 101 16.40 4.33 -10.10
CA THR A 101 15.79 3.25 -9.32
C THR A 101 15.64 3.66 -7.87
N ASP A 102 14.46 3.40 -7.28
CA ASP A 102 14.22 3.63 -5.87
C ASP A 102 14.90 2.53 -5.05
N VAL A 103 15.71 2.95 -4.08
CA VAL A 103 16.41 2.06 -3.13
C VAL A 103 16.05 2.48 -1.73
N GLY A 104 15.53 1.54 -0.93
CA GLY A 104 15.10 1.83 0.43
C GLY A 104 14.06 0.87 0.96
N PHE A 105 13.19 1.38 1.82
CA PHE A 105 12.14 0.66 2.51
C PHE A 105 10.78 1.28 2.21
N GLU A 106 9.81 0.44 1.88
CA GLU A 106 8.42 0.82 1.71
C GLU A 106 7.54 -0.16 2.47
N LEU A 107 6.63 0.36 3.26
CA LEU A 107 5.67 -0.37 4.07
C LEU A 107 4.28 0.18 3.80
N GLU A 108 3.35 -0.69 3.45
CA GLU A 108 1.93 -0.38 3.41
C GLU A 108 1.17 -1.33 4.32
N CYS A 109 0.22 -0.81 5.10
CA CYS A 109 -0.59 -1.65 5.96
C CYS A 109 -2.02 -1.13 6.13
N SER A 110 -2.93 -2.07 6.33
CA SER A 110 -4.32 -1.84 6.72
C SER A 110 -4.74 -2.87 7.76
N ALA A 111 -5.75 -2.56 8.55
CA ALA A 111 -6.25 -3.47 9.57
C ALA A 111 -7.77 -3.42 9.69
N ILE A 112 -8.34 -4.52 10.17
CA ILE A 112 -9.75 -4.63 10.57
C ILE A 112 -9.75 -5.23 11.97
N GLU A 113 -10.44 -4.58 12.90
CA GLU A 113 -10.71 -5.18 14.21
C GLU A 113 -11.71 -6.33 14.04
N THR A 114 -11.36 -7.50 14.57
CA THR A 114 -12.22 -8.68 14.54
C THR A 114 -12.75 -8.98 15.93
N THR A 115 -13.74 -9.87 16.01
CA THR A 115 -14.23 -10.38 17.30
C THR A 115 -13.07 -10.86 18.19
N ASN A 116 -13.19 -10.70 19.50
CA ASN A 116 -12.19 -11.08 20.49
C ASN A 116 -10.93 -10.20 20.55
N ASN A 117 -11.06 -8.91 20.24
CA ASN A 117 -9.95 -7.95 20.33
C ASN A 117 -8.68 -8.40 19.55
N ARG A 118 -8.87 -8.94 18.34
CA ARG A 118 -7.79 -9.31 17.43
C ARG A 118 -7.86 -8.42 16.19
N LEU A 119 -6.72 -8.22 15.55
CA LEU A 119 -6.61 -7.43 14.33
C LEU A 119 -6.27 -8.35 13.15
N SER A 120 -7.10 -8.35 12.11
CA SER A 120 -6.71 -8.89 10.82
C SER A 120 -5.96 -7.79 10.06
N ALA A 121 -4.66 -7.94 9.90
CA ALA A 121 -3.79 -6.98 9.23
C ALA A 121 -3.35 -7.50 7.86
N ARG A 122 -3.36 -6.60 6.87
CA ARG A 122 -2.67 -6.78 5.60
C ARG A 122 -1.45 -5.89 5.62
N ILE A 123 -0.29 -6.46 5.33
CA ILE A 123 1.00 -5.78 5.39
C ILE A 123 1.75 -6.09 4.10
N GLU A 124 2.21 -5.04 3.45
CA GLU A 124 3.07 -5.12 2.28
C GLU A 124 4.40 -4.45 2.59
N LEU A 125 5.47 -5.20 2.39
CA LEU A 125 6.83 -4.78 2.68
C LEU A 125 7.66 -4.88 1.41
N ASN A 126 8.31 -3.77 1.05
CA ASN A 126 9.28 -3.74 -0.03
C ASN A 126 10.59 -3.15 0.53
N PHE A 127 11.63 -3.93 0.44
CA PHE A 127 12.97 -3.51 0.83
C PHE A 127 13.92 -3.66 -0.36
N SER A 128 14.68 -2.63 -0.66
CA SER A 128 15.72 -2.67 -1.67
C SER A 128 17.01 -2.07 -1.16
N SER A 129 18.12 -2.66 -1.55
CA SER A 129 19.48 -2.20 -1.19
C SER A 129 20.47 -2.47 -2.31
N PHE A 130 21.58 -1.76 -2.30
CA PHE A 130 22.73 -2.17 -3.09
C PHE A 130 23.39 -3.39 -2.47
N ALA A 131 23.63 -4.40 -3.30
CA ALA A 131 24.60 -5.41 -2.91
C ALA A 131 25.99 -4.79 -3.08
N ALA A 132 26.82 -4.89 -2.05
CA ALA A 132 28.24 -4.60 -2.21
C ALA A 132 28.77 -5.53 -3.30
N SER A 133 29.20 -4.97 -4.42
CA SER A 133 29.98 -5.75 -5.38
C SER A 133 31.21 -6.22 -4.65
N ASN A 134 31.44 -7.54 -4.55
CA ASN A 134 32.71 -8.06 -4.08
C ASN A 134 33.78 -7.56 -5.05
N GLN A 135 34.52 -6.53 -4.66
CA GLN A 135 35.62 -5.96 -5.44
C GLN A 135 36.84 -6.89 -5.56
N ASN A 136 36.63 -8.19 -5.43
CA ASN A 136 37.64 -9.20 -5.71
C ASN A 136 37.52 -9.81 -7.12
N ALA A 137 36.71 -9.19 -7.99
CA ALA A 137 36.77 -9.53 -9.40
C ALA A 137 37.97 -8.84 -9.99
N ASP A 138 38.95 -9.67 -10.34
CA ASP A 138 40.10 -9.29 -11.21
C ASP A 138 39.60 -8.38 -12.33
N SER A 139 40.42 -7.37 -12.60
CA SER A 139 40.22 -6.15 -13.35
C SER A 139 39.77 -6.26 -14.82
N HIS A 140 38.84 -7.15 -15.17
CA HIS A 140 38.36 -7.33 -16.54
C HIS A 140 36.83 -7.40 -16.72
N SER A 141 36.01 -7.11 -15.69
CA SER A 141 34.59 -6.98 -15.87
C SER A 141 34.19 -5.50 -16.08
N GLU A 142 34.65 -4.90 -17.15
CA GLU A 142 34.08 -3.68 -17.70
C GLU A 142 32.61 -3.95 -18.05
N GLY A 143 31.66 -3.43 -17.26
CA GLY A 143 30.28 -3.36 -17.66
C GLY A 143 29.22 -3.94 -16.74
N LEU A 144 29.54 -4.54 -15.60
CA LEU A 144 28.50 -4.93 -14.63
C LEU A 144 28.14 -3.69 -13.78
N GLY A 145 26.98 -3.15 -14.05
CA GLY A 145 26.38 -2.10 -13.23
C GLY A 145 26.14 -2.56 -11.77
N PRO A 146 25.74 -1.64 -10.89
CA PRO A 146 25.49 -1.98 -9.49
C PRO A 146 24.42 -3.08 -9.37
N VAL A 147 24.68 -4.07 -8.51
CA VAL A 147 23.73 -5.14 -8.23
C VAL A 147 22.72 -4.65 -7.20
N PHE A 148 21.44 -4.73 -7.53
CA PHE A 148 20.35 -4.43 -6.60
C PHE A 148 19.85 -5.71 -5.95
N ARG A 149 19.59 -5.60 -4.67
CA ARG A 149 18.87 -6.62 -3.92
C ARG A 149 17.51 -6.06 -3.54
N ALA A 150 16.44 -6.79 -3.86
CA ALA A 150 15.08 -6.43 -3.50
C ALA A 150 14.39 -7.62 -2.81
N ILE A 151 13.63 -7.32 -1.77
CA ILE A 151 12.76 -8.25 -1.06
C ILE A 151 11.38 -7.63 -1.06
N SER A 152 10.39 -8.36 -1.56
CA SER A 152 8.99 -7.96 -1.57
C SER A 152 8.15 -9.01 -0.88
N GLN A 153 7.26 -8.60 0.00
CA GLN A 153 6.38 -9.47 0.76
C GLN A 153 4.98 -8.91 0.89
N HIS A 154 3.99 -9.77 0.65
CA HIS A 154 2.57 -9.50 0.89
C HIS A 154 2.06 -10.47 1.95
N LEU A 155 1.69 -9.94 3.10
CA LEU A 155 1.34 -10.73 4.28
C LEU A 155 -0.10 -10.46 4.70
N ARG A 156 -0.77 -11.50 5.18
CA ARG A 156 -1.98 -11.38 6.00
C ARG A 156 -1.72 -12.05 7.33
N SER A 157 -1.90 -11.32 8.41
CA SER A 157 -1.64 -11.80 9.76
C SER A 157 -2.78 -11.43 10.70
N VAL A 158 -3.00 -12.27 11.70
CA VAL A 158 -3.92 -11.96 12.80
C VAL A 158 -3.09 -11.58 14.02
N LEU A 159 -3.11 -10.28 14.33
CA LEU A 159 -2.34 -9.71 15.41
C LEU A 159 -3.14 -9.69 16.71
N THR A 160 -2.45 -9.92 17.81
CA THR A 160 -2.97 -9.70 19.16
C THR A 160 -2.44 -8.37 19.67
N PRO A 161 -3.29 -7.37 19.94
CA PRO A 161 -2.84 -6.06 20.42
C PRO A 161 -1.96 -6.19 21.68
N GLY A 162 -0.92 -5.37 21.73
CA GLY A 162 0.05 -5.32 22.83
C GLY A 162 1.10 -6.44 22.83
N LYS A 163 1.03 -7.41 21.89
CA LYS A 163 2.01 -8.51 21.82
C LYS A 163 2.88 -8.39 20.57
N PRO A 164 4.21 -8.46 20.70
CA PRO A 164 5.10 -8.56 19.55
C PRO A 164 4.88 -9.91 18.86
N GLN A 165 4.80 -9.88 17.53
CA GLN A 165 4.61 -11.07 16.71
C GLN A 165 5.56 -11.02 15.52
N MET A 166 6.27 -12.12 15.30
CA MET A 166 7.06 -12.29 14.08
C MET A 166 6.11 -12.55 12.92
N ILE A 167 6.16 -11.70 11.90
CA ILE A 167 5.30 -11.79 10.73
C ILE A 167 6.04 -12.27 9.48
N ALA A 168 7.36 -12.13 9.46
CA ALA A 168 8.20 -12.60 8.36
C ALA A 168 9.56 -13.06 8.85
N SER A 169 10.07 -14.12 8.23
CA SER A 169 11.44 -14.62 8.42
C SER A 169 11.92 -15.22 7.09
N LEU A 170 12.99 -14.66 6.53
CA LEU A 170 13.48 -14.96 5.19
C LEU A 170 14.99 -15.16 5.21
N ASP A 171 15.45 -16.28 4.69
CA ASP A 171 16.87 -16.50 4.47
C ASP A 171 17.33 -15.77 3.20
N ASP A 172 18.46 -15.09 3.29
CA ASP A 172 19.09 -14.47 2.13
C ASP A 172 19.76 -15.57 1.28
N PRO A 173 19.33 -15.80 0.04
CA PRO A 173 19.90 -16.87 -0.79
C PRO A 173 21.37 -16.68 -1.14
N ASN A 174 21.91 -15.46 -0.96
CA ASN A 174 23.28 -15.11 -1.34
C ASN A 174 24.21 -14.92 -0.14
N SER A 175 23.74 -15.12 1.08
CA SER A 175 24.55 -14.99 2.29
C SER A 175 23.98 -15.83 3.44
N ASN A 176 24.69 -15.91 4.57
CA ASN A 176 24.24 -16.57 5.79
C ASN A 176 23.34 -15.67 6.66
N LYS A 177 22.77 -14.63 6.08
CA LYS A 177 21.90 -13.70 6.77
C LYS A 177 20.42 -14.12 6.67
N ARG A 178 19.66 -13.83 7.71
CA ARG A 178 18.21 -14.00 7.75
C ARG A 178 17.55 -12.68 8.07
N PHE A 179 16.62 -12.24 7.25
CA PHE A 179 15.77 -11.08 7.54
C PHE A 179 14.58 -11.50 8.39
N GLN A 180 14.31 -10.72 9.43
CA GLN A 180 13.13 -10.92 10.26
C GLN A 180 12.37 -9.61 10.45
N VAL A 181 11.04 -9.73 10.51
CA VAL A 181 10.15 -8.63 10.76
C VAL A 181 9.21 -9.00 11.91
N GLU A 182 9.26 -8.21 12.96
CA GLU A 182 8.34 -8.25 14.09
C GLU A 182 7.40 -7.05 14.02
N VAL A 183 6.15 -7.23 14.45
CA VAL A 183 5.17 -6.16 14.59
C VAL A 183 4.50 -6.20 15.95
N THR A 184 4.30 -5.04 16.55
CA THR A 184 3.46 -4.84 17.73
C THR A 184 2.39 -3.83 17.40
N ALA A 185 1.11 -4.22 17.51
CA ALA A 185 -0.02 -3.33 17.34
C ALA A 185 -0.53 -2.87 18.72
N THR A 186 -0.60 -1.58 18.97
CA THR A 186 -1.10 -1.00 20.25
C THR A 186 -2.25 -0.05 19.93
N LYS A 187 -3.39 -0.21 20.62
CA LYS A 187 -4.54 0.69 20.48
C LYS A 187 -4.16 2.09 20.95
N VAL A 188 -4.52 3.08 20.15
CA VAL A 188 -4.33 4.50 20.50
C VAL A 188 -5.65 4.99 21.11
N GLU A 189 -5.58 5.56 22.31
CA GLU A 189 -6.72 6.17 23.01
C GLU A 189 -7.02 7.57 22.50
#